data_ca96eb12ee385bacb96ebb94ed8591dc
#
_entry.id   ca96eb12ee385bacb96ebb94ed8591dc
#
_cell.length_a   1.000
_cell.length_b   1.000
_cell.length_c   1.000
_cell.angle_alpha   90.00
_cell.angle_beta   90.00
_cell.angle_gamma   90.00
#
_symmetry.space_group_name_H-M   'P 1'
#
loop_
_entity.id
_entity.type
_entity.pdbx_description
1 polymer ?
#
loop_
_entity_poly.entity_id
_entity_poly.type
_entity_poly.pdbx_seq_one_letter_code
_entity_poly.pdbx_strand_id
1 'polypeptide(L)'
;MIHNTSIISKKAKIGNNVKIGPFCNIGELVELEDNVELVSNIHIEGNTKVGKGTKIFPFASLGTAPQDLKYNNEANSLIIGENNTIREYVTINPGTDGGGGKTIVGNNCLFMISSHVAHDCKVGNNVI
;
A
#
# COMPACT_ATOMS: atom_id res chain seq x y z
N MET A 1 7.67 -16.09 2.50
CA MET A 1 7.18 -17.06 1.49
C MET A 1 6.23 -16.38 0.53
N ILE A 2 6.44 -16.60 -0.74
CA ILE A 2 5.62 -15.99 -1.80
C ILE A 2 4.86 -17.10 -2.51
N HIS A 3 3.52 -16.99 -2.52
CA HIS A 3 2.68 -17.97 -3.21
C HIS A 3 2.89 -17.89 -4.72
N ASN A 4 2.93 -19.03 -5.39
CA ASN A 4 3.27 -19.10 -6.82
C ASN A 4 2.21 -18.51 -7.76
N THR A 5 1.00 -18.24 -7.27
CA THR A 5 -0.04 -17.58 -8.07
C THR A 5 0.09 -16.06 -8.10
N SER A 6 0.93 -15.50 -7.25
CA SER A 6 1.09 -14.04 -7.17
C SER A 6 2.05 -13.55 -8.24
N ILE A 7 1.73 -12.38 -8.79
CA ILE A 7 2.54 -11.72 -9.80
C ILE A 7 3.31 -10.57 -9.14
N ILE A 8 4.61 -10.75 -9.02
CA ILE A 8 5.47 -9.76 -8.37
C ILE A 8 6.51 -9.31 -9.37
N SER A 9 6.56 -8.00 -9.63
CA SER A 9 7.58 -7.46 -10.51
C SER A 9 8.97 -7.80 -9.99
N LYS A 10 9.87 -8.17 -10.88
CA LYS A 10 11.27 -8.43 -10.54
C LYS A 10 11.98 -7.20 -9.98
N LYS A 11 11.46 -6.01 -10.28
CA LYS A 11 12.02 -4.74 -9.80
C LYS A 11 11.49 -4.34 -8.44
N ALA A 12 10.43 -4.97 -7.96
CA ALA A 12 9.90 -4.69 -6.62
C ALA A 12 10.93 -5.05 -5.56
N LYS A 13 10.99 -4.25 -4.49
CA LYS A 13 11.90 -4.51 -3.37
C LYS A 13 11.14 -5.25 -2.28
N ILE A 14 11.54 -6.47 -2.02
CA ILE A 14 10.89 -7.34 -1.04
C ILE A 14 11.87 -7.62 0.11
N GLY A 15 11.50 -7.22 1.31
CA GLY A 15 12.34 -7.41 2.49
C GLY A 15 12.39 -8.85 3.01
N ASN A 16 12.98 -9.01 4.18
CA ASN A 16 13.14 -10.32 4.80
C ASN A 16 11.84 -10.77 5.47
N ASN A 17 11.57 -12.08 5.41
CA ASN A 17 10.39 -12.69 6.04
C ASN A 17 9.05 -12.10 5.57
N VAL A 18 9.00 -11.56 4.37
CA VAL A 18 7.75 -11.10 3.77
C VAL A 18 6.93 -12.32 3.36
N LYS A 19 5.64 -12.31 3.72
CA LYS A 19 4.69 -13.35 3.35
C LYS A 19 3.70 -12.78 2.35
N ILE A 20 3.60 -13.41 1.19
CA ILE A 20 2.65 -13.00 0.15
C ILE A 20 1.81 -14.22 -0.19
N GLY A 21 0.54 -14.17 0.20
CA GLY A 21 -0.44 -15.21 -0.10
C GLY A 21 -0.85 -15.19 -1.57
N PRO A 22 -1.86 -15.99 -1.95
CA PRO A 22 -2.21 -16.17 -3.35
C PRO A 22 -2.86 -14.94 -3.97
N PHE A 23 -2.70 -14.84 -5.30
CA PHE A 23 -3.40 -13.86 -6.15
C PHE A 23 -3.12 -12.40 -5.83
N CYS A 24 -1.91 -12.10 -5.36
CA CYS A 24 -1.46 -10.72 -5.18
C CYS A 24 -0.77 -10.21 -6.45
N ASN A 25 -0.87 -8.92 -6.69
CA ASN A 25 -0.22 -8.25 -7.82
C ASN A 25 0.59 -7.07 -7.30
N ILE A 26 1.91 -7.15 -7.44
CA ILE A 26 2.86 -6.17 -6.88
C ILE A 26 3.65 -5.53 -8.02
N GLY A 27 3.53 -4.21 -8.15
CA GLY A 27 4.16 -3.44 -9.23
C GLY A 27 5.66 -3.18 -9.03
N GLU A 28 6.29 -2.62 -10.05
CA GLU A 28 7.75 -2.50 -10.13
C GLU A 28 8.37 -1.48 -9.18
N LEU A 29 7.63 -0.46 -8.76
CA LEU A 29 8.13 0.57 -7.86
C LEU A 29 7.72 0.34 -6.41
N VAL A 30 7.13 -0.82 -6.11
CA VAL A 30 6.67 -1.15 -4.76
C VAL A 30 7.84 -1.64 -3.92
N GLU A 31 7.86 -1.20 -2.66
CA GLU A 31 8.78 -1.70 -1.65
C GLU A 31 7.99 -2.23 -0.46
N LEU A 32 8.17 -3.51 -0.14
CA LEU A 32 7.61 -4.15 1.05
C LEU A 32 8.77 -4.39 2.02
N GLU A 33 8.72 -3.75 3.18
CA GLU A 33 9.78 -3.91 4.19
C GLU A 33 9.64 -5.22 4.94
N ASP A 34 10.57 -5.48 5.87
CA ASP A 34 10.66 -6.75 6.58
C ASP A 34 9.36 -7.10 7.31
N ASN A 35 9.03 -8.38 7.32
CA ASN A 35 7.89 -8.93 8.04
C ASN A 35 6.51 -8.41 7.59
N VAL A 36 6.42 -7.81 6.42
CA VAL A 36 5.11 -7.45 5.84
C VAL A 36 4.38 -8.73 5.45
N GLU A 37 3.09 -8.77 5.72
CA GLU A 37 2.25 -9.92 5.36
C GLU A 37 1.07 -9.47 4.50
N LEU A 38 0.96 -10.06 3.31
CA LEU A 38 -0.18 -9.91 2.41
C LEU A 38 -0.99 -11.20 2.44
N VAL A 39 -2.24 -11.15 2.89
CA VAL A 39 -3.02 -12.37 3.07
C VAL A 39 -3.38 -13.01 1.74
N SER A 40 -4.05 -12.30 0.86
CA SER A 40 -4.36 -12.75 -0.51
C SER A 40 -5.07 -11.65 -1.30
N ASN A 41 -5.10 -11.77 -2.63
CA ASN A 41 -5.94 -10.91 -3.48
C ASN A 41 -5.71 -9.41 -3.24
N ILE A 42 -4.47 -8.99 -3.18
CA ILE A 42 -4.08 -7.61 -2.89
C ILE A 42 -3.38 -7.02 -4.10
N HIS A 43 -3.73 -5.79 -4.43
CA HIS A 43 -3.11 -5.05 -5.51
C HIS A 43 -2.33 -3.86 -4.95
N ILE A 44 -1.04 -3.80 -5.24
CA ILE A 44 -0.18 -2.68 -4.84
C ILE A 44 0.61 -2.23 -6.06
N GLU A 45 0.48 -0.97 -6.41
CA GLU A 45 1.18 -0.40 -7.54
C GLU A 45 1.75 0.98 -7.22
N GLY A 46 2.40 1.58 -8.20
CA GLY A 46 2.99 2.90 -8.09
C GLY A 46 4.17 2.93 -7.12
N ASN A 47 4.66 4.12 -6.84
CA ASN A 47 5.77 4.33 -5.92
C ASN A 47 5.26 4.23 -4.48
N THR A 48 5.04 3.01 -4.03
CA THR A 48 4.40 2.70 -2.75
C THR A 48 5.36 1.93 -1.86
N LYS A 49 5.58 2.45 -0.65
CA LYS A 49 6.38 1.79 0.37
C LYS A 49 5.49 1.35 1.53
N VAL A 50 5.58 0.08 1.89
CA VAL A 50 4.85 -0.50 3.03
C VAL A 50 5.85 -0.83 4.13
N GLY A 51 5.67 -0.22 5.30
CA GLY A 51 6.59 -0.35 6.43
C GLY A 51 6.52 -1.70 7.13
N LYS A 52 7.57 -1.98 7.90
CA LYS A 52 7.78 -3.26 8.59
C LYS A 52 6.57 -3.71 9.38
N GLY A 53 6.31 -5.00 9.35
CA GLY A 53 5.29 -5.63 10.19
C GLY A 53 3.85 -5.28 9.85
N THR A 54 3.61 -4.56 8.77
CA THR A 54 2.26 -4.24 8.32
C THR A 54 1.60 -5.48 7.75
N LYS A 55 0.34 -5.70 8.14
CA LYS A 55 -0.48 -6.80 7.63
C LYS A 55 -1.64 -6.25 6.81
N ILE A 56 -1.80 -6.79 5.61
CA ILE A 56 -2.80 -6.34 4.65
C ILE A 56 -3.73 -7.51 4.33
N PHE A 57 -5.03 -7.26 4.43
CA PHE A 57 -6.09 -8.24 4.27
C PHE A 57 -6.63 -8.24 2.83
N PRO A 58 -7.38 -9.29 2.44
CA PRO A 58 -7.78 -9.48 1.05
C PRO A 58 -8.56 -8.31 0.45
N PHE A 59 -8.33 -8.09 -0.84
CA PHE A 59 -9.01 -7.10 -1.67
C PHE A 59 -8.68 -5.65 -1.35
N ALA A 60 -7.59 -5.39 -0.63
CA ALA A 60 -7.08 -4.03 -0.49
C ALA A 60 -6.39 -3.59 -1.78
N SER A 61 -6.49 -2.29 -2.08
CA SER A 61 -5.85 -1.70 -3.25
C SER A 61 -5.06 -0.46 -2.82
N LEU A 62 -3.75 -0.53 -2.95
CA LEU A 62 -2.85 0.52 -2.46
C LEU A 62 -2.03 1.10 -3.60
N GLY A 63 -1.96 2.42 -3.65
CA GLY A 63 -1.13 3.12 -4.62
C GLY A 63 -1.74 3.26 -6.01
N THR A 64 -3.00 2.89 -6.18
CA THR A 64 -3.70 3.07 -7.45
C THR A 64 -4.00 4.55 -7.72
N ALA A 65 -4.22 4.90 -8.97
CA ALA A 65 -4.48 6.26 -9.38
C ALA A 65 -5.60 6.91 -8.56
N PRO A 66 -5.41 8.15 -8.08
CA PRO A 66 -6.41 8.82 -7.25
C PRO A 66 -7.70 9.13 -8.01
N GLN A 67 -8.80 9.25 -7.27
CA GLN A 67 -10.08 9.71 -7.78
C GLN A 67 -10.09 11.25 -7.90
N ASP A 68 -9.18 11.77 -8.67
CA ASP A 68 -9.05 13.22 -8.86
C ASP A 68 -9.08 13.50 -10.35
N LEU A 69 -10.07 14.29 -10.78
CA LEU A 69 -10.21 14.63 -12.19
C LEU A 69 -9.02 15.42 -12.74
N LYS A 70 -8.25 16.04 -11.85
CA LYS A 70 -7.03 16.76 -12.23
C LYS A 70 -5.79 15.87 -12.30
N TYR A 71 -5.91 14.61 -11.88
CA TYR A 71 -4.78 13.67 -11.89
C TYR A 71 -4.35 13.37 -13.32
N ASN A 72 -3.07 13.48 -13.59
CA ASN A 72 -2.50 13.29 -14.92
C ASN A 72 -1.27 12.37 -14.89
N ASN A 73 -1.40 11.21 -14.23
CA ASN A 73 -0.35 10.19 -14.11
C ASN A 73 0.95 10.74 -13.51
N GLU A 74 0.87 11.63 -12.54
CA GLU A 74 2.03 12.18 -11.87
C GLU A 74 2.81 11.06 -11.14
N ALA A 75 4.14 11.20 -11.11
CA ALA A 75 5.03 10.22 -10.46
C ALA A 75 5.12 10.50 -8.94
N ASN A 76 4.00 10.45 -8.26
CA ASN A 76 3.92 10.73 -6.83
C ASN A 76 3.88 9.45 -5.99
N SER A 77 3.96 9.57 -4.67
CA SER A 77 4.22 8.42 -3.81
C SER A 77 3.17 8.23 -2.73
N LEU A 78 3.13 6.99 -2.23
CA LEU A 78 2.40 6.58 -1.04
C LEU A 78 3.40 5.95 -0.08
N ILE A 79 3.45 6.48 1.16
CA ILE A 79 4.34 5.95 2.20
C ILE A 79 3.47 5.46 3.36
N ILE A 80 3.52 4.17 3.63
CA ILE A 80 2.81 3.55 4.75
C ILE A 80 3.85 3.17 5.79
N GLY A 81 3.67 3.61 7.02
CA GLY A 81 4.57 3.32 8.12
C GLY A 81 4.51 1.88 8.60
N GLU A 82 4.95 1.66 9.84
CA GLU A 82 5.17 0.33 10.39
C GLU A 82 4.00 -0.17 11.22
N ASN A 83 3.85 -1.50 11.29
CA ASN A 83 2.91 -2.19 12.16
C ASN A 83 1.46 -1.74 11.99
N ASN A 84 1.08 -1.44 10.77
CA ASN A 84 -0.31 -1.11 10.44
C ASN A 84 -1.11 -2.38 10.14
N THR A 85 -2.39 -2.31 10.39
CA THR A 85 -3.36 -3.33 9.99
C THR A 85 -4.31 -2.71 8.98
N ILE A 86 -4.31 -3.25 7.78
CA ILE A 86 -5.12 -2.75 6.67
C ILE A 86 -6.11 -3.84 6.30
N ARG A 87 -7.39 -3.62 6.63
CA ARG A 87 -8.44 -4.63 6.47
C ARG A 87 -8.96 -4.68 5.02
N GLU A 88 -9.93 -5.53 4.81
CA GLU A 88 -10.49 -5.83 3.49
C GLU A 88 -11.07 -4.58 2.83
N TYR A 89 -10.90 -4.50 1.52
CA TYR A 89 -11.46 -3.44 0.66
C TYR A 89 -11.00 -2.03 1.02
N VAL A 90 -9.92 -1.90 1.77
CA VAL A 90 -9.31 -0.58 2.02
C VAL A 90 -8.64 -0.10 0.74
N THR A 91 -8.80 1.17 0.43
CA THR A 91 -8.13 1.82 -0.69
C THR A 91 -7.33 3.02 -0.19
N ILE A 92 -6.09 3.15 -0.65
CA ILE A 92 -5.21 4.26 -0.30
C ILE A 92 -4.55 4.75 -1.58
N ASN A 93 -4.76 6.03 -1.91
CA ASN A 93 -4.21 6.62 -3.13
C ASN A 93 -2.89 7.36 -2.86
N PRO A 94 -2.02 7.48 -3.88
CA PRO A 94 -0.79 8.26 -3.75
C PRO A 94 -1.08 9.75 -3.76
N GLY A 95 -0.05 10.57 -3.56
CA GLY A 95 -0.16 12.00 -3.66
C GLY A 95 -0.37 12.50 -5.09
N THR A 96 -0.65 13.78 -5.21
CA THR A 96 -0.79 14.48 -6.49
C THR A 96 0.10 15.73 -6.50
N ASP A 97 0.42 16.24 -7.68
CA ASP A 97 1.25 17.45 -7.79
C ASP A 97 0.61 18.65 -7.08
N GLY A 98 -0.69 18.77 -7.19
CA GLY A 98 -1.42 19.90 -6.58
C GLY A 98 -1.54 19.81 -5.06
N GLY A 99 -1.36 18.65 -4.48
CA GLY A 99 -1.57 18.40 -3.06
C GLY A 99 -0.32 18.14 -2.24
N GLY A 100 0.86 18.18 -2.86
CA GLY A 100 2.14 17.98 -2.16
C GLY A 100 2.91 16.73 -2.56
N GLY A 101 2.34 15.89 -3.40
CA GLY A 101 3.06 14.77 -4.02
C GLY A 101 3.13 13.51 -3.21
N LYS A 102 2.62 13.48 -1.98
CA LYS A 102 2.72 12.31 -1.10
C LYS A 102 1.46 12.11 -0.28
N THR A 103 1.05 10.85 -0.18
CA THR A 103 0.12 10.39 0.86
C THR A 103 0.96 9.67 1.92
N ILE A 104 0.78 10.02 3.17
CA ILE A 104 1.60 9.48 4.26
C ILE A 104 0.69 8.88 5.32
N VAL A 105 0.95 7.62 5.66
CA VAL A 105 0.30 6.91 6.76
C VAL A 105 1.35 6.63 7.82
N GLY A 106 1.04 6.95 9.07
CA GLY A 106 1.95 6.73 10.20
C GLY A 106 2.02 5.27 10.64
N ASN A 107 2.31 5.06 11.91
CA ASN A 107 2.55 3.72 12.46
C ASN A 107 1.41 3.27 13.38
N ASN A 108 1.25 1.97 13.53
CA ASN A 108 0.33 1.36 14.49
C ASN A 108 -1.14 1.77 14.28
N CYS A 109 -1.56 1.93 13.03
CA CYS A 109 -2.93 2.28 12.69
C CYS A 109 -3.75 1.04 12.35
N LEU A 110 -5.07 1.15 12.52
CA LEU A 110 -6.03 0.17 12.04
C LEU A 110 -6.95 0.84 11.03
N PHE A 111 -6.91 0.37 9.79
CA PHE A 111 -7.85 0.77 8.75
C PHE A 111 -8.93 -0.28 8.63
N MET A 112 -10.14 0.07 9.06
CA MET A 112 -11.26 -0.86 9.08
C MET A 112 -11.79 -1.10 7.67
N ILE A 113 -12.60 -2.13 7.53
CA ILE A 113 -13.15 -2.58 6.23
C ILE A 113 -13.71 -1.40 5.44
N SER A 114 -13.31 -1.34 4.17
CA SER A 114 -13.79 -0.37 3.17
C SER A 114 -13.44 1.10 3.48
N SER A 115 -12.51 1.36 4.39
CA SER A 115 -12.06 2.74 4.61
C SER A 115 -11.21 3.21 3.43
N HIS A 116 -11.15 4.51 3.25
CA HIS A 116 -10.42 5.12 2.15
C HIS A 116 -9.53 6.26 2.64
N VAL A 117 -8.28 6.27 2.19
CA VAL A 117 -7.37 7.39 2.39
C VAL A 117 -7.17 8.06 1.03
N ALA A 118 -7.70 9.27 0.91
CA ALA A 118 -7.63 10.03 -0.34
C ALA A 118 -6.20 10.52 -0.61
N HIS A 119 -5.99 10.98 -1.83
CA HIS A 119 -4.70 11.51 -2.24
C HIS A 119 -4.26 12.67 -1.34
N ASP A 120 -2.94 12.75 -1.11
CA ASP A 120 -2.30 13.82 -0.34
C ASP A 120 -2.67 13.90 1.14
N CYS A 121 -3.44 12.94 1.66
CA CYS A 121 -3.77 12.88 3.08
C CYS A 121 -2.56 12.51 3.93
N LYS A 122 -2.56 12.98 5.17
CA LYS A 122 -1.57 12.58 6.17
C LYS A 122 -2.29 11.99 7.36
N VAL A 123 -2.04 10.71 7.62
CA VAL A 123 -2.60 9.99 8.75
C VAL A 123 -1.51 9.84 9.81
N GLY A 124 -1.79 10.26 11.02
CA GLY A 124 -0.83 10.17 12.12
C GLY A 124 -0.65 8.75 12.64
N ASN A 125 0.00 8.64 13.78
CA ASN A 125 0.21 7.35 14.43
C ASN A 125 -0.99 6.95 15.29
N ASN A 126 -1.19 5.64 15.48
CA ASN A 126 -2.19 5.09 16.39
C ASN A 126 -3.63 5.52 16.05
N VAL A 127 -3.93 5.69 14.77
CA VAL A 127 -5.27 6.08 14.30
C VAL A 127 -6.10 4.83 14.01
N ILE A 128 -7.38 4.91 14.38
CA ILE A 128 -8.35 3.88 14.05
C ILE A 128 -9.44 4.48 13.16
#